data_f75d75e738b2ddea5a6823db0e193d4c
#
_entry.id   f75d75e738b2ddea5a6823db0e193d4c
#
_cell.length_a   1.000
_cell.length_b   1.000
_cell.length_c   1.000
_cell.angle_alpha   90.00
_cell.angle_beta   90.00
_cell.angle_gamma   90.00
#
_symmetry.space_group_name_H-M   'P 1'
#
loop_
_entity.id
_entity.type
_entity.pdbx_description
1 polymer ?
#
loop_
_entity_poly.entity_id
_entity_poly.type
_entity_poly.pdbx_seq_one_letter_code
_entity_poly.pdbx_strand_id
1 'polypeptide(L)'
;MAVRQRSFRSLARRGICALALVAGMSGCGFHLRGEANYPFESIFISAPVSPPLAVELTRSVAAASKARVVDGAANAQVVLHVPSVIDDKEVLSLSSGGSVREYQLVKRVQFRLHDKDGNDWMPAGEIVVRRAYTFNETQVLARDLQEQRLQREMQTDAVAQIVRRMQVARRP
;
A
#
# COMPACT_ATOMS: atom_id res chain seq x y z
N MET A 1 54.35 -36.77 24.91
CA MET A 1 52.88 -36.89 24.95
C MET A 1 52.12 -35.55 24.96
N ALA A 2 52.64 -34.44 24.44
CA ALA A 2 52.02 -33.12 24.56
C ALA A 2 51.41 -32.52 23.25
N VAL A 3 51.56 -33.19 22.11
CA VAL A 3 51.16 -32.64 20.78
C VAL A 3 49.72 -32.95 20.45
N ARG A 4 49.07 -33.93 21.05
CA ARG A 4 47.70 -34.39 20.67
C ARG A 4 46.57 -33.56 21.30
N GLN A 5 46.82 -32.75 22.33
CA GLN A 5 45.80 -31.92 23.02
C GLN A 5 45.53 -30.57 22.34
N ARG A 6 46.46 -30.06 21.50
CA ARG A 6 46.26 -28.76 20.84
C ARG A 6 45.30 -28.80 19.66
N SER A 7 45.20 -29.94 18.97
CA SER A 7 44.29 -30.04 17.77
C SER A 7 42.82 -30.17 18.19
N PHE A 8 42.50 -30.77 19.33
CA PHE A 8 41.13 -30.89 19.82
C PHE A 8 40.51 -29.54 20.24
N ARG A 9 41.31 -28.64 20.79
CA ARG A 9 40.85 -27.30 21.21
C ARG A 9 40.59 -26.38 20.03
N SER A 10 41.27 -26.54 18.90
CA SER A 10 41.07 -25.74 17.71
C SER A 10 39.82 -26.18 16.94
N LEU A 11 39.52 -27.48 16.92
CA LEU A 11 38.29 -28.03 16.33
C LEU A 11 37.02 -27.64 17.11
N ALA A 12 37.10 -27.69 18.46
CA ALA A 12 36.00 -27.26 19.32
C ALA A 12 35.69 -25.75 19.18
N ARG A 13 36.73 -24.89 19.10
CA ARG A 13 36.53 -23.46 18.86
C ARG A 13 35.92 -23.14 17.50
N ARG A 14 36.32 -23.85 16.43
CA ARG A 14 35.73 -23.69 15.10
C ARG A 14 34.26 -24.13 15.04
N GLY A 15 33.91 -25.21 15.76
CA GLY A 15 32.53 -25.67 15.92
C GLY A 15 31.64 -24.68 16.65
N ILE A 16 32.12 -24.06 17.71
CA ILE A 16 31.37 -23.04 18.47
C ILE A 16 31.18 -21.77 17.68
N CYS A 17 32.19 -21.32 16.93
CA CYS A 17 32.03 -20.16 16.02
C CYS A 17 31.03 -20.43 14.88
N ALA A 18 31.03 -21.62 14.27
CA ALA A 18 30.08 -21.99 13.22
C ALA A 18 28.64 -22.07 13.78
N LEU A 19 28.45 -22.62 14.98
CA LEU A 19 27.16 -22.69 15.67
C LEU A 19 26.60 -21.29 16.01
N ALA A 20 27.48 -20.39 16.46
CA ALA A 20 27.14 -19.00 16.77
C ALA A 20 26.76 -18.21 15.51
N LEU A 21 27.40 -18.46 14.37
CA LEU A 21 27.03 -17.85 13.07
C LEU A 21 25.64 -18.29 12.58
N VAL A 22 25.32 -19.58 12.72
CA VAL A 22 24.01 -20.13 12.33
C VAL A 22 22.89 -19.61 13.24
N ALA A 23 23.13 -19.48 14.55
CA ALA A 23 22.17 -18.91 15.49
C ALA A 23 21.93 -17.40 15.23
N GLY A 24 22.93 -16.66 14.75
CA GLY A 24 22.80 -15.24 14.39
C GLY A 24 21.93 -14.98 13.15
N MET A 25 21.83 -15.93 12.23
CA MET A 25 21.01 -15.82 11.00
C MET A 25 19.50 -16.05 11.26
N SER A 26 19.12 -16.68 12.36
CA SER A 26 17.72 -16.89 12.76
C SER A 26 17.04 -15.63 13.32
N GLY A 27 17.81 -14.58 13.60
CA GLY A 27 17.30 -13.33 14.19
C GLY A 27 16.75 -12.30 13.21
N CYS A 28 16.83 -12.54 11.89
CA CYS A 28 16.12 -11.71 10.92
C CYS A 28 14.63 -12.08 10.97
N GLY A 29 13.89 -11.45 11.87
CA GLY A 29 12.45 -11.58 11.99
C GLY A 29 11.73 -11.08 10.74
N PHE A 30 11.79 -11.85 9.66
CA PHE A 30 10.88 -11.69 8.54
C PHE A 30 9.47 -12.04 9.02
N HIS A 31 8.77 -11.02 9.54
CA HIS A 31 7.34 -11.13 9.75
C HIS A 31 6.69 -11.07 8.38
N LEU A 32 6.21 -12.21 7.89
CA LEU A 32 5.23 -12.23 6.82
C LEU A 32 4.13 -11.25 7.19
N ARG A 33 3.78 -10.34 6.28
CA ARG A 33 2.73 -9.34 6.45
C ARG A 33 1.48 -10.05 6.93
N GLY A 34 1.18 -9.93 8.23
CA GLY A 34 0.07 -10.63 8.87
C GLY A 34 -1.25 -10.29 8.18
N GLU A 35 -2.23 -11.20 8.25
CA GLU A 35 -3.60 -10.93 7.80
C GLU A 35 -4.09 -9.63 8.43
N ALA A 36 -4.65 -8.74 7.63
CA ALA A 36 -5.29 -7.54 8.13
C ALA A 36 -6.51 -7.96 8.96
N ASN A 37 -6.51 -7.61 10.24
CA ASN A 37 -7.65 -7.88 11.09
C ASN A 37 -8.59 -6.68 11.04
N TYR A 38 -9.65 -6.78 10.24
CA TYR A 38 -10.69 -5.76 10.21
C TYR A 38 -11.69 -6.00 11.33
N PRO A 39 -12.29 -4.94 11.91
CA PRO A 39 -13.30 -5.06 12.95
C PRO A 39 -14.70 -5.45 12.41
N PHE A 40 -14.80 -5.85 11.15
CA PHE A 40 -16.03 -6.24 10.44
C PHE A 40 -15.83 -7.55 9.66
N GLU A 41 -16.92 -8.27 9.43
CA GLU A 41 -16.92 -9.57 8.74
C GLU A 41 -17.27 -9.47 7.26
N SER A 42 -18.02 -8.42 6.87
CA SER A 42 -18.42 -8.22 5.47
C SER A 42 -18.43 -6.75 5.10
N ILE A 43 -18.02 -6.47 3.84
CA ILE A 43 -17.90 -5.13 3.30
C ILE A 43 -18.45 -5.08 1.88
N PHE A 44 -19.19 -4.01 1.57
CA PHE A 44 -19.52 -3.59 0.22
C PHE A 44 -18.66 -2.40 -0.18
N ILE A 45 -18.10 -2.42 -1.40
CA ILE A 45 -17.25 -1.35 -1.93
C ILE A 45 -18.01 -0.59 -3.01
N SER A 46 -18.31 0.67 -2.75
CA SER A 46 -19.01 1.59 -3.64
C SER A 46 -18.06 2.70 -4.10
N ALA A 47 -17.52 2.57 -5.29
CA ALA A 47 -16.69 3.58 -5.93
C ALA A 47 -17.19 3.87 -7.36
N PRO A 48 -18.40 4.44 -7.52
CA PRO A 48 -19.05 4.61 -8.83
C PRO A 48 -18.27 5.53 -9.76
N VAL A 49 -17.50 6.46 -9.20
CA VAL A 49 -16.69 7.44 -9.94
C VAL A 49 -15.41 6.85 -10.53
N SER A 50 -14.98 5.68 -10.05
CA SER A 50 -13.75 5.02 -10.52
C SER A 50 -13.87 3.50 -10.43
N PRO A 51 -14.45 2.82 -11.44
CA PRO A 51 -14.52 1.35 -11.48
C PRO A 51 -13.17 0.65 -11.33
N PRO A 52 -12.05 1.13 -11.90
CA PRO A 52 -10.75 0.52 -11.70
C PRO A 52 -10.29 0.54 -10.22
N LEU A 53 -10.58 1.62 -9.51
CA LEU A 53 -10.29 1.73 -8.08
C LEU A 53 -11.14 0.74 -7.26
N ALA A 54 -12.43 0.59 -7.61
CA ALA A 54 -13.32 -0.37 -6.97
C ALA A 54 -12.81 -1.80 -7.08
N VAL A 55 -12.37 -2.20 -8.28
CA VAL A 55 -11.80 -3.53 -8.54
C VAL A 55 -10.52 -3.76 -7.74
N GLU A 56 -9.64 -2.76 -7.67
CA GLU A 56 -8.38 -2.87 -6.94
C GLU A 56 -8.61 -2.92 -5.42
N LEU A 57 -9.52 -2.11 -4.88
CA LEU A 57 -9.97 -2.16 -3.48
C LEU A 57 -10.52 -3.54 -3.13
N THR A 58 -11.41 -4.08 -3.97
CA THR A 58 -12.01 -5.41 -3.79
C THR A 58 -10.94 -6.49 -3.69
N ARG A 59 -10.00 -6.51 -4.64
CA ARG A 59 -8.87 -7.47 -4.63
C ARG A 59 -7.98 -7.30 -3.40
N SER A 60 -7.68 -6.07 -3.04
CA SER A 60 -6.79 -5.77 -1.92
C SER A 60 -7.40 -6.15 -0.58
N VAL A 61 -8.71 -5.93 -0.38
CA VAL A 61 -9.43 -6.34 0.83
C VAL A 61 -9.52 -7.86 0.91
N ALA A 62 -9.90 -8.53 -0.17
CA ALA A 62 -10.00 -9.99 -0.23
C ALA A 62 -8.65 -10.69 0.01
N ALA A 63 -7.55 -10.11 -0.50
CA ALA A 63 -6.21 -10.66 -0.30
C ALA A 63 -5.62 -10.38 1.09
N ALA A 64 -6.04 -9.29 1.74
CA ALA A 64 -5.45 -8.85 3.00
C ALA A 64 -6.14 -9.46 4.23
N SER A 65 -7.38 -9.95 4.13
CA SER A 65 -8.19 -10.31 5.28
C SER A 65 -9.18 -11.45 5.01
N LYS A 66 -9.81 -11.93 6.07
CA LYS A 66 -10.96 -12.89 6.02
C LYS A 66 -12.30 -12.19 5.80
N ALA A 67 -12.35 -10.87 5.74
CA ALA A 67 -13.59 -10.13 5.50
C ALA A 67 -14.13 -10.44 4.10
N ARG A 68 -15.41 -10.79 4.03
CA ARG A 68 -16.08 -11.11 2.77
C ARG A 68 -16.47 -9.83 2.03
N VAL A 69 -16.02 -9.67 0.80
CA VAL A 69 -16.53 -8.63 -0.08
C VAL A 69 -17.86 -9.14 -0.67
N VAL A 70 -18.91 -8.34 -0.55
CA VAL A 70 -20.28 -8.67 -0.99
C VAL A 70 -20.73 -7.71 -2.10
N ASP A 71 -21.66 -8.16 -2.94
CA ASP A 71 -22.08 -7.39 -4.14
C ASP A 71 -23.13 -6.31 -3.87
N GLY A 72 -23.60 -6.17 -2.64
CA GLY A 72 -24.62 -5.17 -2.31
C GLY A 72 -24.56 -4.67 -0.87
N ALA A 73 -24.90 -3.40 -0.68
CA ALA A 73 -24.88 -2.73 0.62
C ALA A 73 -25.82 -3.41 1.64
N ALA A 74 -26.95 -3.98 1.20
CA ALA A 74 -27.91 -4.67 2.07
C ALA A 74 -27.31 -5.91 2.76
N ASN A 75 -26.34 -6.56 2.13
CA ASN A 75 -25.70 -7.78 2.62
C ASN A 75 -24.37 -7.49 3.37
N ALA A 76 -23.97 -6.24 3.44
CA ALA A 76 -22.73 -5.82 4.05
C ALA A 76 -22.96 -5.35 5.49
N GLN A 77 -21.99 -5.65 6.37
CA GLN A 77 -21.93 -5.05 7.69
C GLN A 77 -21.49 -3.58 7.61
N VAL A 78 -20.54 -3.29 6.69
CA VAL A 78 -20.05 -1.94 6.44
C VAL A 78 -19.98 -1.66 4.93
N VAL A 79 -20.10 -0.39 4.58
CA VAL A 79 -19.98 0.13 3.22
C VAL A 79 -18.78 1.06 3.17
N LEU A 80 -17.81 0.74 2.31
CA LEU A 80 -16.76 1.67 1.93
C LEU A 80 -17.27 2.49 0.74
N HIS A 81 -17.61 3.73 0.98
CA HIS A 81 -18.07 4.66 -0.04
C HIS A 81 -16.93 5.59 -0.47
N VAL A 82 -16.66 5.66 -1.79
CA VAL A 82 -15.69 6.54 -2.43
C VAL A 82 -16.42 7.52 -3.34
N PRO A 83 -16.84 8.69 -2.83
CA PRO A 83 -17.63 9.65 -3.59
C PRO A 83 -16.84 10.42 -4.62
N SER A 84 -15.51 10.57 -4.43
CA SER A 84 -14.68 11.40 -5.29
C SER A 84 -13.29 10.81 -5.50
N VAL A 85 -12.85 10.83 -6.76
CA VAL A 85 -11.47 10.55 -7.19
C VAL A 85 -11.09 11.64 -8.18
N ILE A 86 -10.06 12.40 -7.85
CA ILE A 86 -9.58 13.51 -8.68
C ILE A 86 -8.11 13.26 -9.01
N ASP A 87 -7.81 13.32 -10.31
CA ASP A 87 -6.45 13.26 -10.84
C ASP A 87 -6.11 14.62 -11.44
N ASP A 88 -5.17 15.33 -10.79
CA ASP A 88 -4.68 16.63 -11.21
C ASP A 88 -3.24 16.54 -11.73
N LYS A 89 -2.89 17.50 -12.60
CA LYS A 89 -1.54 17.69 -13.11
C LYS A 89 -1.15 19.16 -13.00
N GLU A 90 -0.13 19.44 -12.22
CA GLU A 90 0.34 20.77 -11.91
C GLU A 90 1.75 20.97 -12.46
N VAL A 91 2.08 22.19 -12.91
CA VAL A 91 3.46 22.56 -13.25
C VAL A 91 4.23 22.76 -11.95
N LEU A 92 5.27 21.96 -11.73
CA LEU A 92 6.09 22.03 -10.53
C LEU A 92 7.28 23.00 -10.69
N SER A 93 7.92 23.01 -11.87
CA SER A 93 9.03 23.90 -12.13
C SER A 93 9.13 24.28 -13.61
N LEU A 94 9.73 25.46 -13.84
CA LEU A 94 10.05 25.99 -15.17
C LEU A 94 11.58 26.08 -15.35
N SER A 95 12.03 25.98 -16.60
CA SER A 95 13.41 26.30 -16.98
C SER A 95 13.67 27.81 -16.95
N SER A 96 14.92 28.21 -17.05
CA SER A 96 15.31 29.66 -17.19
C SER A 96 14.69 30.31 -18.44
N GLY A 97 14.32 29.54 -19.46
CA GLY A 97 13.65 30.01 -20.67
C GLY A 97 12.12 29.99 -20.59
N GLY A 98 11.52 29.67 -19.43
CA GLY A 98 10.06 29.66 -19.23
C GLY A 98 9.36 28.36 -19.69
N SER A 99 10.07 27.36 -20.25
CA SER A 99 9.50 26.06 -20.60
C SER A 99 9.31 25.20 -19.37
N VAL A 100 8.29 24.33 -19.36
CA VAL A 100 8.06 23.42 -18.26
C VAL A 100 9.20 22.43 -18.13
N ARG A 101 9.71 22.27 -16.91
CA ARG A 101 10.79 21.34 -16.57
C ARG A 101 10.27 20.12 -15.81
N GLU A 102 9.31 20.33 -14.92
CA GLU A 102 8.75 19.26 -14.11
C GLU A 102 7.25 19.44 -13.94
N TYR A 103 6.55 18.34 -13.96
CA TYR A 103 5.14 18.24 -13.57
C TYR A 103 5.00 17.49 -12.24
N GLN A 104 3.96 17.85 -11.48
CA GLN A 104 3.46 17.08 -10.34
C GLN A 104 2.10 16.50 -10.68
N LEU A 105 1.96 15.18 -10.52
CA LEU A 105 0.68 14.50 -10.53
C LEU A 105 0.16 14.46 -9.10
N VAL A 106 -1.12 14.75 -8.93
CA VAL A 106 -1.80 14.73 -7.63
C VAL A 106 -3.07 13.88 -7.77
N LYS A 107 -3.18 12.81 -7.01
CA LYS A 107 -4.39 12.00 -6.89
C LYS A 107 -5.02 12.22 -5.53
N ARG A 108 -6.31 12.65 -5.51
CA ARG A 108 -7.10 12.81 -4.29
C ARG A 108 -8.24 11.80 -4.31
N VAL A 109 -8.35 11.02 -3.25
CA VAL A 109 -9.41 10.02 -3.10
C VAL A 109 -10.13 10.29 -1.79
N GLN A 110 -11.39 10.70 -1.87
CA GLN A 110 -12.26 10.85 -0.70
C GLN A 110 -12.95 9.51 -0.42
N PHE A 111 -13.08 9.15 0.85
CA PHE A 111 -13.70 7.91 1.26
C PHE A 111 -14.35 8.05 2.64
N ARG A 112 -15.34 7.17 2.90
CA ARG A 112 -16.07 7.05 4.15
C ARG A 112 -16.37 5.57 4.39
N LEU A 113 -16.23 5.11 5.63
CA LEU A 113 -16.64 3.77 6.03
C LEU A 113 -17.79 3.90 7.04
N HIS A 114 -18.97 3.39 6.67
CA HIS A 114 -20.17 3.47 7.48
C HIS A 114 -20.93 2.13 7.48
N ASP A 115 -21.82 1.94 8.44
CA ASP A 115 -22.76 0.81 8.44
C ASP A 115 -23.99 1.08 7.55
N LYS A 116 -24.90 0.11 7.49
CA LYS A 116 -26.15 0.22 6.74
C LYS A 116 -27.09 1.31 7.29
N ASP A 117 -26.96 1.68 8.56
CA ASP A 117 -27.77 2.69 9.24
C ASP A 117 -27.15 4.11 9.10
N GLY A 118 -26.00 4.20 8.44
CA GLY A 118 -25.28 5.43 8.15
C GLY A 118 -24.33 5.89 9.26
N ASN A 119 -24.12 5.09 10.31
CA ASN A 119 -23.18 5.42 11.36
C ASN A 119 -21.73 5.18 10.89
N ASP A 120 -20.87 6.12 11.17
CA ASP A 120 -19.48 6.03 10.74
C ASP A 120 -18.67 5.07 11.61
N TRP A 121 -18.07 4.06 10.95
CA TRP A 121 -17.03 3.23 11.55
C TRP A 121 -15.66 3.89 11.46
N MET A 122 -15.54 4.80 10.53
CA MET A 122 -14.38 5.64 10.35
C MET A 122 -14.86 6.97 9.74
N PRO A 123 -14.46 8.13 10.30
CA PRO A 123 -14.86 9.42 9.76
C PRO A 123 -14.43 9.56 8.31
N ALA A 124 -15.19 10.35 7.54
CA ALA A 124 -14.82 10.70 6.18
C ALA A 124 -13.39 11.25 6.14
N GLY A 125 -12.63 10.78 5.17
CA GLY A 125 -11.22 11.13 5.03
C GLY A 125 -10.81 11.28 3.58
N GLU A 126 -9.65 11.86 3.39
CA GLU A 126 -9.01 12.00 2.09
C GLU A 126 -7.63 11.35 2.09
N ILE A 127 -7.29 10.70 0.98
CA ILE A 127 -5.93 10.28 0.63
C ILE A 127 -5.44 11.21 -0.46
N VAL A 128 -4.25 11.77 -0.27
CA VAL A 128 -3.58 12.59 -1.30
C VAL A 128 -2.23 11.95 -1.60
N VAL A 129 -2.07 11.48 -2.83
CA VAL A 129 -0.81 10.95 -3.35
C VAL A 129 -0.23 11.92 -4.36
N ARG A 130 1.07 12.21 -4.27
CA ARG A 130 1.79 13.09 -5.19
C ARG A 130 2.98 12.39 -5.79
N ARG A 131 3.23 12.64 -7.09
CA ARG A 131 4.42 12.17 -7.81
C ARG A 131 4.90 13.28 -8.75
N ALA A 132 6.18 13.61 -8.69
CA ALA A 132 6.80 14.50 -9.65
C ALA A 132 7.53 13.71 -10.73
N TYR A 133 7.58 14.26 -11.95
CA TYR A 133 8.39 13.71 -13.02
C TYR A 133 8.95 14.82 -13.91
N THR A 134 10.14 14.58 -14.45
CA THR A 134 10.80 15.52 -15.35
C THR A 134 10.16 15.48 -16.73
N PHE A 135 9.89 16.63 -17.29
CA PHE A 135 9.35 16.82 -18.62
C PHE A 135 10.47 17.01 -19.65
N ASN A 136 10.43 16.26 -20.74
CA ASN A 136 11.32 16.43 -21.87
C ASN A 136 10.50 16.48 -23.17
N GLU A 137 10.54 17.59 -23.86
CA GLU A 137 9.76 17.83 -25.08
C GLU A 137 10.13 16.88 -26.23
N THR A 138 11.36 16.36 -26.25
CA THR A 138 11.85 15.48 -27.34
C THR A 138 11.38 14.02 -27.20
N GLN A 139 10.79 13.62 -26.07
CA GLN A 139 10.44 12.24 -25.74
C GLN A 139 8.96 12.07 -25.40
N VAL A 140 8.06 12.52 -26.28
CA VAL A 140 6.61 12.56 -26.02
C VAL A 140 6.04 11.19 -25.67
N LEU A 141 6.36 10.14 -26.45
CA LEU A 141 5.84 8.79 -26.22
C LEU A 141 6.32 8.19 -24.89
N ALA A 142 7.61 8.34 -24.58
CA ALA A 142 8.17 7.84 -23.32
C ALA A 142 7.55 8.56 -22.10
N ARG A 143 7.24 9.84 -22.24
CA ARG A 143 6.57 10.65 -21.23
C ARG A 143 5.16 10.11 -20.94
N ASP A 144 4.35 9.85 -21.97
CA ASP A 144 2.97 9.38 -21.81
C ASP A 144 2.93 8.02 -21.12
N LEU A 145 3.84 7.12 -21.45
CA LEU A 145 3.99 5.83 -20.78
C LEU A 145 4.42 5.98 -19.32
N GLN A 146 5.34 6.92 -19.04
CA GLN A 146 5.77 7.23 -17.68
C GLN A 146 4.62 7.78 -16.83
N GLU A 147 3.85 8.74 -17.37
CA GLU A 147 2.71 9.32 -16.68
C GLU A 147 1.64 8.27 -16.35
N GLN A 148 1.29 7.41 -17.32
CA GLN A 148 0.36 6.32 -17.10
C GLN A 148 0.85 5.32 -16.05
N ARG A 149 2.15 5.05 -16.00
CA ARG A 149 2.74 4.19 -14.97
C ARG A 149 2.61 4.84 -13.60
N LEU A 150 2.98 6.11 -13.47
CA LEU A 150 2.87 6.87 -12.22
C LEU A 150 1.42 6.93 -11.73
N GLN A 151 0.45 7.13 -12.62
CA GLN A 151 -0.97 7.13 -12.28
C GLN A 151 -1.43 5.78 -11.69
N ARG A 152 -0.97 4.65 -12.26
CA ARG A 152 -1.26 3.32 -11.71
C ARG A 152 -0.61 3.11 -10.35
N GLU A 153 0.65 3.50 -10.19
CA GLU A 153 1.37 3.42 -8.90
C GLU A 153 0.68 4.27 -7.83
N MET A 154 0.24 5.48 -8.18
CA MET A 154 -0.50 6.36 -7.26
C MET A 154 -1.85 5.78 -6.84
N GLN A 155 -2.55 5.09 -7.75
CA GLN A 155 -3.79 4.39 -7.41
C GLN A 155 -3.52 3.24 -6.44
N THR A 156 -2.51 2.41 -6.69
CA THR A 156 -2.12 1.32 -5.78
C THR A 156 -1.71 1.84 -4.41
N ASP A 157 -0.99 2.96 -4.35
CA ASP A 157 -0.64 3.61 -3.09
C ASP A 157 -1.88 4.12 -2.33
N ALA A 158 -2.84 4.73 -3.04
CA ALA A 158 -4.08 5.21 -2.45
C ALA A 158 -4.90 4.04 -1.87
N VAL A 159 -5.06 2.96 -2.63
CA VAL A 159 -5.72 1.72 -2.19
C VAL A 159 -5.05 1.16 -0.94
N ALA A 160 -3.72 1.05 -0.95
CA ALA A 160 -2.98 0.54 0.21
C ALA A 160 -3.16 1.42 1.46
N GLN A 161 -3.28 2.73 1.29
CA GLN A 161 -3.54 3.65 2.40
C GLN A 161 -4.96 3.50 2.95
N ILE A 162 -5.99 3.36 2.09
CA ILE A 162 -7.38 3.12 2.51
C ILE A 162 -7.46 1.80 3.29
N VAL A 163 -6.90 0.72 2.74
CA VAL A 163 -6.87 -0.60 3.37
C VAL A 163 -6.22 -0.56 4.75
N ARG A 164 -5.11 0.17 4.92
CA ARG A 164 -4.48 0.35 6.24
C ARG A 164 -5.35 1.15 7.21
N ARG A 165 -6.05 2.20 6.75
CA ARG A 165 -6.93 2.99 7.61
C ARG A 165 -8.13 2.18 8.08
N MET A 166 -8.67 1.29 7.26
CA MET A 166 -9.78 0.41 7.65
C MET A 166 -9.43 -0.56 8.78
N GLN A 167 -8.15 -0.91 8.97
CA GLN A 167 -7.71 -1.80 10.07
C GLN A 167 -7.90 -1.18 11.46
N VAL A 168 -7.91 0.15 11.55
CA VAL A 168 -8.09 0.89 12.81
C VAL A 168 -9.50 1.46 12.97
N ALA A 169 -10.42 1.10 12.06
CA ALA A 169 -11.84 1.46 12.19
C ALA A 169 -12.42 0.90 13.48
N ARG A 170 -13.41 1.56 14.03
CA ARG A 170 -14.09 1.14 15.26
C ARG A 170 -15.60 1.13 15.03
N ARG A 171 -16.24 0.12 15.60
CA ARG A 171 -17.70 0.09 15.63
C ARG A 171 -18.19 1.28 16.47
N PRO A 172 -19.17 2.07 15.96
CA PRO A 172 -19.74 3.20 16.71
C PRO A 172 -20.47 2.74 17.97
#